data_231f48220b62e5c5a0c8a0706045e5e4
#
_entry.id   231f48220b62e5c5a0c8a0706045e5e4
#
_cell.length_a   1.000
_cell.length_b   1.000
_cell.length_c   1.000
_cell.angle_alpha   90.00
_cell.angle_beta   90.00
_cell.angle_gamma   90.00
#
_symmetry.space_group_name_H-M   'P 1'
#
loop_
_entity.id
_entity.type
_entity.pdbx_description
1 polymer ?
#
loop_
_entity_poly.entity_id
_entity_poly.type
_entity_poly.pdbx_seq_one_letter_code
_entity_poly.pdbx_strand_id
1 'polypeptide(L)'
;REGDDGDFWVSASGIDKGAFALTDLIHVDPTGKPFNDPRKTSAETLLHVLLYECFPDARCVLHSHSVYNTVWSLARAKKGHLDLEGFEVLKGLREIKTHDVKVRIPIFENSQDIAALAEQIGRWFEKHGEPQGFLLKGHGLYTWGVDIASSKRQMEVFEFLFEVLYKLKN
;
A
#
# COMPACT_ATOMS: atom_id res chain seq x y z
N ARG A 1 -5.18 -12.03 -3.95
CA ARG A 1 -4.66 -12.92 -5.00
C ARG A 1 -4.85 -14.38 -4.58
N GLU A 2 -5.51 -15.17 -5.38
CA GLU A 2 -5.70 -16.61 -5.18
C GLU A 2 -4.91 -17.38 -6.25
N GLY A 3 -4.27 -18.50 -5.86
CA GLY A 3 -3.56 -19.38 -6.79
C GLY A 3 -2.32 -18.77 -7.45
N ASP A 4 -1.81 -19.50 -8.44
CA ASP A 4 -0.57 -19.17 -9.18
C ASP A 4 -0.84 -18.56 -10.57
N ASP A 5 -2.12 -18.47 -10.98
CA ASP A 5 -2.53 -17.95 -12.29
C ASP A 5 -2.39 -16.43 -12.41
N GLY A 6 -2.06 -15.76 -11.30
CA GLY A 6 -1.84 -14.31 -11.25
C GLY A 6 -3.13 -13.49 -11.11
N ASP A 7 -4.30 -14.11 -11.21
CA ASP A 7 -5.60 -13.46 -10.99
C ASP A 7 -5.74 -12.94 -9.56
N PHE A 8 -6.51 -11.87 -9.40
CA PHE A 8 -6.77 -11.34 -8.06
C PHE A 8 -8.15 -10.67 -7.96
N TRP A 9 -8.54 -10.38 -6.73
CA TRP A 9 -9.77 -9.65 -6.42
C TRP A 9 -9.41 -8.23 -6.03
N VAL A 10 -10.10 -7.25 -6.62
CA VAL A 10 -9.90 -5.82 -6.32
C VAL A 10 -11.25 -5.19 -5.97
N SER A 11 -11.24 -4.21 -5.08
CA SER A 11 -12.46 -3.49 -4.73
C SER A 11 -13.04 -2.73 -5.93
N ALA A 12 -14.36 -2.73 -6.04
CA ALA A 12 -15.06 -1.90 -7.01
C ALA A 12 -14.85 -0.41 -6.72
N SER A 13 -14.93 0.41 -7.75
CA SER A 13 -14.88 1.87 -7.62
C SER A 13 -16.15 2.41 -6.95
N GLY A 14 -15.99 3.40 -6.06
CA GLY A 14 -17.11 4.14 -5.48
C GLY A 14 -17.87 3.43 -4.36
N ILE A 15 -17.36 2.30 -3.84
CA ILE A 15 -17.96 1.59 -2.69
C ILE A 15 -17.66 2.32 -1.37
N ASP A 16 -18.55 2.13 -0.40
CA ASP A 16 -18.30 2.53 0.99
C ASP A 16 -17.33 1.54 1.64
N LYS A 17 -16.07 1.93 1.78
CA LYS A 17 -15.03 1.09 2.40
C LYS A 17 -15.27 0.83 3.89
N GLY A 18 -16.12 1.62 4.56
CA GLY A 18 -16.54 1.38 5.95
C GLY A 18 -17.57 0.27 6.09
N ALA A 19 -18.29 -0.06 5.01
CA ALA A 19 -19.28 -1.14 4.96
C ALA A 19 -18.93 -2.23 3.93
N PHE A 20 -17.64 -2.49 3.76
CA PHE A 20 -17.10 -3.41 2.75
C PHE A 20 -17.61 -4.84 2.92
N ALA A 21 -18.08 -5.44 1.83
CA ALA A 21 -18.50 -6.83 1.73
C ALA A 21 -17.74 -7.58 0.62
N LEU A 22 -17.75 -8.91 0.67
CA LEU A 22 -17.12 -9.72 -0.38
C LEU A 22 -17.72 -9.47 -1.78
N THR A 23 -19.00 -9.12 -1.83
CA THR A 23 -19.69 -8.75 -3.07
C THR A 23 -19.16 -7.46 -3.71
N ASP A 24 -18.39 -6.66 -2.98
CA ASP A 24 -17.76 -5.44 -3.48
C ASP A 24 -16.43 -5.70 -4.22
N LEU A 25 -16.00 -6.96 -4.20
CA LEU A 25 -14.83 -7.39 -4.96
C LEU A 25 -15.20 -7.72 -6.40
N ILE A 26 -14.28 -7.41 -7.29
CA ILE A 26 -14.31 -7.74 -8.72
C ILE A 26 -13.13 -8.68 -9.00
N HIS A 27 -13.40 -9.81 -9.62
CA HIS A 27 -12.35 -10.70 -10.10
C HIS A 27 -11.71 -10.12 -11.36
N VAL A 28 -10.40 -10.03 -11.38
CA VAL A 28 -9.62 -9.45 -12.48
C VAL A 28 -8.47 -10.36 -12.89
N ASP A 29 -8.09 -10.26 -14.15
CA ASP A 29 -6.93 -10.93 -14.70
C ASP A 29 -5.61 -10.27 -14.19
N PRO A 30 -4.43 -10.84 -14.47
CA PRO A 30 -3.15 -10.29 -14.01
C PRO A 30 -2.90 -8.84 -14.46
N THR A 31 -3.57 -8.37 -15.51
CA THR A 31 -3.48 -6.97 -15.99
C THR A 31 -4.46 -6.03 -15.31
N GLY A 32 -5.31 -6.55 -14.40
CA GLY A 32 -6.33 -5.78 -13.70
C GLY A 32 -7.64 -5.61 -14.47
N LYS A 33 -7.85 -6.36 -15.56
CA LYS A 33 -9.06 -6.32 -16.35
C LYS A 33 -10.14 -7.25 -15.78
N PRO A 34 -11.39 -6.78 -15.57
CA PRO A 34 -12.45 -7.60 -15.03
C PRO A 34 -12.83 -8.82 -15.88
N PHE A 35 -13.08 -9.96 -15.22
CA PHE A 35 -13.74 -11.11 -15.83
C PHE A 35 -15.27 -10.96 -15.74
N ASN A 36 -15.93 -10.68 -16.87
CA ASN A 36 -17.40 -10.65 -16.98
C ASN A 36 -18.13 -9.83 -15.90
N ASP A 37 -17.52 -8.81 -15.33
CA ASP A 37 -18.12 -7.90 -14.37
C ASP A 37 -18.31 -6.52 -15.02
N PRO A 38 -19.55 -5.97 -15.06
CA PRO A 38 -19.82 -4.67 -15.67
C PRO A 38 -19.38 -3.49 -14.79
N ARG A 39 -19.04 -3.73 -13.53
CA ARG A 39 -18.60 -2.68 -12.59
C ARG A 39 -17.20 -2.21 -12.94
N LYS A 40 -16.88 -0.97 -12.55
CA LYS A 40 -15.52 -0.43 -12.66
C LYS A 40 -14.70 -0.88 -11.45
N THR A 41 -13.49 -1.35 -11.70
CA THR A 41 -12.48 -1.57 -10.65
C THR A 41 -12.03 -0.25 -10.05
N SER A 42 -11.32 -0.30 -8.91
CA SER A 42 -10.65 0.86 -8.34
C SER A 42 -9.81 1.59 -9.40
N ALA A 43 -9.81 2.91 -9.38
CA ALA A 43 -8.96 3.71 -10.26
C ALA A 43 -7.48 3.35 -10.13
N GLU A 44 -7.07 2.90 -8.95
CA GLU A 44 -5.68 2.54 -8.62
C GLU A 44 -5.35 1.05 -8.86
N THR A 45 -6.19 0.30 -9.58
CA THR A 45 -5.98 -1.14 -9.84
C THR A 45 -4.59 -1.45 -10.40
N LEU A 46 -4.03 -0.58 -11.26
CA LEU A 46 -2.69 -0.77 -11.82
C LEU A 46 -1.57 -0.69 -10.76
N LEU A 47 -1.78 -0.03 -9.62
CA LEU A 47 -0.82 -0.08 -8.51
C LEU A 47 -0.86 -1.44 -7.80
N HIS A 48 -2.04 -2.08 -7.72
CA HIS A 48 -2.15 -3.45 -7.22
C HIS A 48 -1.47 -4.44 -8.18
N VAL A 49 -1.69 -4.30 -9.49
CA VAL A 49 -0.98 -5.08 -10.53
C VAL A 49 0.52 -4.97 -10.34
N LEU A 50 1.07 -3.75 -10.32
CA LEU A 50 2.48 -3.50 -10.08
C LEU A 50 3.02 -4.24 -8.85
N LEU A 51 2.31 -4.16 -7.71
CA LEU A 51 2.77 -4.78 -6.48
C LEU A 51 2.78 -6.30 -6.55
N TYR A 52 1.80 -6.91 -7.21
CA TYR A 52 1.78 -8.35 -7.44
C TYR A 52 2.82 -8.84 -8.45
N GLU A 53 3.19 -8.01 -9.42
CA GLU A 53 4.26 -8.29 -10.39
C GLU A 53 5.64 -8.16 -9.74
N CYS A 54 5.88 -7.06 -9.00
CA CYS A 54 7.17 -6.81 -8.35
C CYS A 54 7.45 -7.75 -7.16
N PHE A 55 6.39 -8.18 -6.45
CA PHE A 55 6.49 -8.96 -5.22
C PHE A 55 5.62 -10.22 -5.30
N PRO A 56 6.13 -11.31 -5.93
CA PRO A 56 5.35 -12.54 -6.18
C PRO A 56 4.79 -13.21 -4.93
N ASP A 57 5.44 -13.04 -3.78
CA ASP A 57 4.98 -13.57 -2.50
C ASP A 57 3.81 -12.77 -1.91
N ALA A 58 3.51 -11.59 -2.41
CA ALA A 58 2.37 -10.80 -1.98
C ALA A 58 1.06 -11.48 -2.38
N ARG A 59 0.18 -11.73 -1.40
CA ARG A 59 -1.16 -12.30 -1.60
C ARG A 59 -2.27 -11.31 -1.28
N CYS A 60 -1.95 -10.24 -0.55
CA CYS A 60 -2.90 -9.17 -0.21
C CYS A 60 -2.19 -7.82 -0.27
N VAL A 61 -2.81 -6.86 -0.95
CA VAL A 61 -2.42 -5.45 -0.99
C VAL A 61 -3.52 -4.64 -0.33
N LEU A 62 -3.15 -3.78 0.62
CA LEU A 62 -4.06 -2.85 1.27
C LEU A 62 -3.66 -1.41 0.98
N HIS A 63 -4.68 -0.60 0.74
CA HIS A 63 -4.57 0.84 0.56
C HIS A 63 -5.50 1.56 1.52
N SER A 64 -4.99 2.55 2.25
CA SER A 64 -5.77 3.34 3.21
C SER A 64 -5.60 4.84 2.99
N HIS A 65 -6.70 5.55 3.28
CA HIS A 65 -6.73 7.01 3.39
C HIS A 65 -6.97 7.37 4.85
N SER A 66 -5.93 7.70 5.60
CA SER A 66 -6.07 8.19 6.96
C SER A 66 -5.59 9.63 7.08
N VAL A 67 -5.99 10.30 8.15
CA VAL A 67 -5.51 11.64 8.46
C VAL A 67 -4.00 11.64 8.60
N TYR A 68 -3.44 10.68 9.33
CA TYR A 68 -2.02 10.65 9.66
C TYR A 68 -1.13 10.30 8.47
N ASN A 69 -1.52 9.34 7.64
CA ASN A 69 -0.75 9.02 6.44
C ASN A 69 -0.78 10.18 5.43
N THR A 70 -1.93 10.86 5.30
CA THR A 70 -2.06 12.06 4.46
C THR A 70 -1.17 13.19 4.95
N VAL A 71 -1.21 13.51 6.26
CA VAL A 71 -0.39 14.57 6.87
C VAL A 71 1.11 14.28 6.63
N TRP A 72 1.58 13.06 6.91
CA TRP A 72 2.99 12.71 6.75
C TRP A 72 3.44 12.70 5.29
N SER A 73 2.59 12.23 4.38
CA SER A 73 2.88 12.26 2.95
C SER A 73 3.11 13.68 2.43
N LEU A 74 2.31 14.66 2.92
CA LEU A 74 2.48 16.09 2.60
C LEU A 74 3.70 16.69 3.30
N ALA A 75 3.83 16.48 4.61
CA ALA A 75 4.89 17.08 5.41
C ALA A 75 6.30 16.62 5.01
N ARG A 76 6.42 15.42 4.44
CA ARG A 76 7.69 14.83 4.02
C ARG A 76 7.88 14.72 2.51
N ALA A 77 6.94 15.20 1.70
CA ALA A 77 7.00 15.13 0.24
C ALA A 77 8.33 15.65 -0.33
N LYS A 78 8.81 16.82 0.12
CA LYS A 78 10.09 17.38 -0.34
C LYS A 78 11.31 16.50 -0.03
N LYS A 79 11.25 15.71 1.06
CA LYS A 79 12.30 14.76 1.44
C LYS A 79 12.21 13.47 0.62
N GLY A 80 11.03 13.16 0.07
CA GLY A 80 10.75 11.94 -0.69
C GLY A 80 10.60 10.68 0.16
N HIS A 81 10.68 10.79 1.48
CA HIS A 81 10.51 9.64 2.39
C HIS A 81 10.22 10.05 3.82
N LEU A 82 9.64 9.12 4.59
CA LEU A 82 9.51 9.16 6.04
C LEU A 82 10.35 8.03 6.65
N ASP A 83 11.19 8.34 7.63
CA ASP A 83 11.95 7.36 8.39
C ASP A 83 11.21 7.06 9.72
N LEU A 84 11.09 5.77 10.04
CA LEU A 84 10.54 5.22 11.28
C LEU A 84 11.65 4.48 12.01
N GLU A 85 11.95 4.86 13.25
CA GLU A 85 13.05 4.25 14.04
C GLU A 85 12.77 4.34 15.53
N GLY A 86 13.31 3.38 16.30
CA GLY A 86 13.26 3.39 17.76
C GLY A 86 11.93 2.94 18.37
N PHE A 87 11.02 2.35 17.61
CA PHE A 87 9.72 1.89 18.09
C PHE A 87 9.65 0.37 18.16
N GLU A 88 9.28 -0.18 19.31
CA GLU A 88 9.13 -1.63 19.51
C GLU A 88 8.11 -2.24 18.53
N VAL A 89 7.05 -1.48 18.18
CA VAL A 89 5.98 -1.93 17.28
C VAL A 89 6.46 -2.16 15.84
N LEU A 90 7.66 -1.67 15.44
CA LEU A 90 8.28 -1.98 14.16
C LEU A 90 8.43 -3.49 13.91
N LYS A 91 8.52 -4.30 14.98
CA LYS A 91 8.54 -5.78 14.89
C LYS A 91 7.25 -6.39 14.32
N GLY A 92 6.18 -5.64 14.20
CA GLY A 92 4.96 -6.05 13.51
C GLY A 92 5.07 -5.95 11.97
N LEU A 93 6.10 -5.29 11.45
CA LEU A 93 6.40 -5.24 10.02
C LEU A 93 7.13 -6.51 9.56
N ARG A 94 7.06 -6.79 8.26
CA ARG A 94 7.65 -7.99 7.66
C ARG A 94 9.15 -8.08 7.95
N GLU A 95 9.59 -9.23 8.48
CA GLU A 95 10.99 -9.58 8.74
C GLU A 95 11.72 -8.68 9.75
N ILE A 96 11.07 -7.70 10.35
CA ILE A 96 11.66 -6.84 11.39
C ILE A 96 11.63 -7.58 12.73
N LYS A 97 12.80 -7.80 13.33
CA LYS A 97 12.96 -8.54 14.60
C LYS A 97 13.41 -7.68 15.78
N THR A 98 13.73 -6.42 15.54
CA THR A 98 14.24 -5.49 16.55
C THR A 98 13.69 -4.09 16.35
N HIS A 99 13.61 -3.31 17.42
CA HIS A 99 13.29 -1.89 17.36
C HIS A 99 14.50 -1.03 16.92
N ASP A 100 15.70 -1.59 17.03
CA ASP A 100 16.97 -0.93 16.64
C ASP A 100 17.18 -1.07 15.13
N VAL A 101 16.26 -0.51 14.38
CA VAL A 101 16.23 -0.53 12.92
C VAL A 101 15.59 0.75 12.40
N LYS A 102 16.05 1.20 11.26
CA LYS A 102 15.42 2.31 10.51
C LYS A 102 14.65 1.76 9.33
N VAL A 103 13.34 1.96 9.35
CA VAL A 103 12.44 1.63 8.25
C VAL A 103 12.15 2.88 7.46
N ARG A 104 12.49 2.89 6.18
CA ARG A 104 12.24 4.01 5.28
C ARG A 104 11.01 3.75 4.42
N ILE A 105 10.06 4.69 4.47
CA ILE A 105 8.83 4.66 3.69
C ILE A 105 8.96 5.70 2.58
N PRO A 106 9.09 5.30 1.30
CA PRO A 106 9.16 6.24 0.19
C PRO A 106 7.83 6.97 0.01
N ILE A 107 7.91 8.21 -0.50
CA ILE A 107 6.76 9.06 -0.80
C ILE A 107 6.85 9.45 -2.26
N PHE A 108 5.84 9.09 -3.03
CA PHE A 108 5.72 9.45 -4.44
C PHE A 108 4.71 10.59 -4.65
N GLU A 109 4.90 11.39 -5.67
CA GLU A 109 3.90 12.37 -6.09
C GLU A 109 2.61 11.64 -6.51
N ASN A 110 1.46 12.20 -6.17
CA ASN A 110 0.19 11.65 -6.62
C ASN A 110 -0.07 12.03 -8.09
N SER A 111 -0.69 11.13 -8.86
CA SER A 111 -1.03 11.35 -10.25
C SER A 111 -2.37 10.70 -10.60
N GLN A 112 -3.12 11.32 -11.52
CA GLN A 112 -4.30 10.70 -12.13
C GLN A 112 -3.92 9.77 -13.30
N ASP A 113 -2.71 9.91 -13.84
CA ASP A 113 -2.12 8.93 -14.76
C ASP A 113 -1.51 7.79 -13.94
N ILE A 114 -2.35 6.82 -13.60
CA ILE A 114 -1.97 5.68 -12.75
C ILE A 114 -0.98 4.77 -13.47
N ALA A 115 -1.03 4.67 -14.79
CA ALA A 115 -0.08 3.85 -15.55
C ALA A 115 1.34 4.44 -15.46
N ALA A 116 1.50 5.74 -15.70
CA ALA A 116 2.78 6.42 -15.56
C ALA A 116 3.29 6.40 -14.11
N LEU A 117 2.37 6.53 -13.12
CA LEU A 117 2.72 6.43 -11.71
C LEU A 117 3.23 5.02 -11.35
N ALA A 118 2.55 3.98 -11.81
CA ALA A 118 2.94 2.59 -11.58
C ALA A 118 4.34 2.32 -12.16
N GLU A 119 4.61 2.76 -13.39
CA GLU A 119 5.92 2.65 -14.01
C GLU A 119 7.02 3.38 -13.22
N GLN A 120 6.74 4.59 -12.73
CA GLN A 120 7.68 5.36 -11.90
C GLN A 120 8.00 4.61 -10.59
N ILE A 121 6.98 4.06 -9.91
CA ILE A 121 7.14 3.32 -8.67
C ILE A 121 7.90 2.02 -8.93
N GLY A 122 7.59 1.29 -10.01
CA GLY A 122 8.29 0.07 -10.40
C GLY A 122 9.79 0.30 -10.61
N ARG A 123 10.18 1.34 -11.37
CA ARG A 123 11.60 1.73 -11.54
C ARG A 123 12.27 2.07 -10.19
N TRP A 124 11.53 2.63 -9.25
CA TRP A 124 12.06 2.89 -7.92
C TRP A 124 12.32 1.58 -7.16
N PHE A 125 11.41 0.60 -7.22
CA PHE A 125 11.60 -0.71 -6.60
C PHE A 125 12.80 -1.47 -7.18
N GLU A 126 12.96 -1.46 -8.51
CA GLU A 126 14.12 -2.06 -9.17
C GLU A 126 15.46 -1.52 -8.64
N LYS A 127 15.51 -0.23 -8.36
CA LYS A 127 16.72 0.46 -7.90
C LYS A 127 16.97 0.31 -6.39
N HIS A 128 15.92 0.25 -5.58
CA HIS A 128 16.05 0.37 -4.11
C HIS A 128 15.60 -0.88 -3.36
N GLY A 129 15.03 -1.86 -4.05
CA GLY A 129 14.45 -3.06 -3.46
C GLY A 129 13.06 -2.84 -2.88
N GLU A 130 12.55 -3.85 -2.18
CA GLU A 130 11.21 -3.90 -1.62
C GLU A 130 11.09 -3.10 -0.32
N PRO A 131 10.28 -2.02 -0.28
CA PRO A 131 9.98 -1.32 0.96
C PRO A 131 8.88 -2.05 1.76
N GLN A 132 8.67 -1.69 3.02
CA GLN A 132 7.56 -2.20 3.84
C GLN A 132 6.19 -1.63 3.41
N GLY A 133 6.20 -0.56 2.67
CA GLY A 133 5.05 0.16 2.12
C GLY A 133 5.50 1.47 1.51
N PHE A 134 4.58 2.20 0.88
CA PHE A 134 4.85 3.55 0.34
C PHE A 134 3.66 4.48 0.54
N LEU A 135 3.92 5.77 0.51
CA LEU A 135 2.93 6.83 0.56
C LEU A 135 2.78 7.51 -0.81
N LEU A 136 1.55 7.86 -1.16
CA LEU A 136 1.25 8.83 -2.20
C LEU A 136 0.95 10.18 -1.55
N LYS A 137 1.59 11.23 -2.02
CA LYS A 137 1.48 12.59 -1.49
C LYS A 137 0.05 13.10 -1.48
N GLY A 138 -0.45 13.47 -0.29
CA GLY A 138 -1.80 13.97 -0.11
C GLY A 138 -2.90 12.95 -0.39
N HIS A 139 -2.57 11.64 -0.40
CA HIS A 139 -3.51 10.59 -0.78
C HIS A 139 -3.56 9.48 0.28
N GLY A 140 -2.58 8.58 0.32
CA GLY A 140 -2.69 7.45 1.23
C GLY A 140 -1.47 6.53 1.25
N LEU A 141 -1.60 5.46 2.05
CA LEU A 141 -0.60 4.42 2.27
C LEU A 141 -0.94 3.16 1.46
N TYR A 142 0.08 2.54 0.88
CA TYR A 142 0.07 1.18 0.35
C TYR A 142 0.97 0.28 1.19
N THR A 143 0.49 -0.91 1.52
CA THR A 143 1.27 -2.00 2.12
C THR A 143 0.74 -3.34 1.66
N TRP A 144 1.53 -4.40 1.78
CA TRP A 144 1.19 -5.74 1.30
C TRP A 144 1.82 -6.83 2.16
N GLY A 145 1.34 -8.05 1.99
CA GLY A 145 1.85 -9.21 2.72
C GLY A 145 1.45 -10.52 2.07
N VAL A 146 1.98 -11.60 2.63
CA VAL A 146 1.75 -12.98 2.17
C VAL A 146 0.33 -13.50 2.46
N ASP A 147 -0.46 -12.76 3.23
CA ASP A 147 -1.87 -13.01 3.52
C ASP A 147 -2.58 -11.76 4.01
N ILE A 148 -3.89 -11.85 4.19
CA ILE A 148 -4.73 -10.73 4.70
C ILE A 148 -4.31 -10.33 6.12
N ALA A 149 -4.00 -11.30 6.99
CA ALA A 149 -3.65 -11.04 8.39
C ALA A 149 -2.33 -10.26 8.50
N SER A 150 -1.31 -10.64 7.74
CA SER A 150 -0.02 -9.94 7.71
C SER A 150 -0.14 -8.55 7.11
N SER A 151 -0.89 -8.38 6.02
CA SER A 151 -1.13 -7.08 5.40
C SER A 151 -1.88 -6.13 6.33
N LYS A 152 -2.93 -6.65 7.01
CA LYS A 152 -3.68 -5.89 8.01
C LYS A 152 -2.79 -5.45 9.17
N ARG A 153 -2.00 -6.37 9.72
CA ARG A 153 -1.05 -6.06 10.81
C ARG A 153 -0.07 -4.95 10.39
N GLN A 154 0.51 -5.02 9.20
CA GLN A 154 1.40 -3.98 8.70
C GLN A 154 0.69 -2.62 8.59
N MET A 155 -0.53 -2.61 8.04
CA MET A 155 -1.35 -1.39 7.96
C MET A 155 -1.58 -0.78 9.35
N GLU A 156 -1.97 -1.59 10.34
CA GLU A 156 -2.20 -1.15 11.72
C GLU A 156 -0.93 -0.61 12.38
N VAL A 157 0.23 -1.25 12.13
CA VAL A 157 1.54 -0.77 12.61
C VAL A 157 1.87 0.60 12.02
N PHE A 158 1.68 0.79 10.72
CA PHE A 158 1.93 2.10 10.10
C PHE A 158 1.01 3.19 10.63
N GLU A 159 -0.28 2.92 10.72
CA GLU A 159 -1.25 3.90 11.21
C GLU A 159 -0.94 4.29 12.66
N PHE A 160 -0.61 3.32 13.53
CA PHE A 160 -0.16 3.58 14.89
C PHE A 160 1.09 4.47 14.92
N LEU A 161 2.12 4.14 14.13
CA LEU A 161 3.37 4.89 14.10
C LEU A 161 3.18 6.32 13.56
N PHE A 162 2.35 6.49 12.53
CA PHE A 162 2.04 7.81 11.99
C PHE A 162 1.30 8.67 13.00
N GLU A 163 0.36 8.09 13.75
CA GLU A 163 -0.35 8.79 14.82
C GLU A 163 0.61 9.19 15.94
N VAL A 164 1.45 8.26 16.44
CA VAL A 164 2.42 8.53 17.50
C VAL A 164 3.38 9.64 17.09
N LEU A 165 3.96 9.55 15.90
CA LEU A 165 4.87 10.59 15.39
C LEU A 165 4.19 11.95 15.28
N TYR A 166 2.92 12.00 14.89
CA TYR A 166 2.15 13.24 14.82
C TYR A 166 1.97 13.84 16.22
N LYS A 167 1.56 13.04 17.20
CA LYS A 167 1.36 13.47 18.59
C LYS A 167 2.66 13.89 19.30
N LEU A 168 3.80 13.32 18.91
CA LEU A 168 5.12 13.72 19.46
C LEU A 168 5.61 15.08 18.93
N LYS A 169 5.06 15.54 17.80
CA LYS A 169 5.48 16.80 17.17
C LYS A 169 4.54 17.97 17.43
N ASN A 170 3.36 17.70 17.94
CA ASN A 170 2.33 18.66 18.28
C ASN A 170 1.85 18.48 19.73
#